data_c4f5ac798b1fe88bdfa26839dc819d82
#
_entry.id   c4f5ac798b1fe88bdfa26839dc819d82
#
_cell.length_a   1.000
_cell.length_b   1.000
_cell.length_c   1.000
_cell.angle_alpha   90.00
_cell.angle_beta   90.00
_cell.angle_gamma   90.00
#
_symmetry.space_group_name_H-M   'P 1'
#
loop_
_entity.id
_entity.type
_entity.pdbx_description
1 polymer ?
#
loop_
_entity_poly.entity_id
_entity_poly.type
_entity_poly.pdbx_seq_one_letter_code
_entity_poly.pdbx_strand_id
1 'polypeptide(L)'
;MKRGLKSQQSSFTKLKTEQEAATRASFRVALEIAKRGKPFTDGEMIKECIIAVAEEMCPEKVNLLKTVSMSANTVARRVENIAENISSQLFDKNGHVEWFSLALDESTDVSDTAQVLLYIRRVDKSYEVHEELLDMYSIHGTTTGRDILKGVEMTINQKNLRWKNLKCITTDGGKNMSGKDKGVVALVSKAVENDGGSKPLVLHCIIHQHHTTETEFPIDFAIETLSALKINFDTRFSDFDAIANQIKIFKNPFDTDIEILAPELRNGND
;
A
#
# COMPACT_ATOMS: atom_id res chain seq x y z
N MET A 1 -23.09 -20.85 -46.99
CA MET A 1 -22.52 -21.28 -45.71
C MET A 1 -21.49 -20.34 -45.09
N LYS A 2 -20.47 -19.76 -45.79
CA LYS A 2 -19.43 -18.88 -45.18
C LYS A 2 -19.92 -17.54 -44.59
N ARG A 3 -21.06 -16.97 -45.02
CA ARG A 3 -21.62 -15.71 -44.48
C ARG A 3 -22.25 -15.90 -43.08
N GLY A 4 -22.86 -17.06 -42.81
CA GLY A 4 -23.45 -17.35 -41.49
C GLY A 4 -22.42 -17.52 -40.37
N LEU A 5 -21.25 -18.14 -40.68
CA LEU A 5 -20.19 -18.32 -39.68
C LEU A 5 -19.54 -17.01 -39.25
N LYS A 6 -19.31 -16.07 -40.17
CA LYS A 6 -18.75 -14.76 -39.86
C LYS A 6 -19.72 -13.91 -38.96
N SER A 7 -21.02 -13.99 -39.24
CA SER A 7 -22.03 -13.32 -38.44
C SER A 7 -22.11 -13.91 -37.02
N GLN A 8 -22.06 -15.23 -36.87
CA GLN A 8 -22.02 -15.90 -35.57
C GLN A 8 -20.72 -15.56 -34.80
N GLN A 9 -19.56 -15.61 -35.44
CA GLN A 9 -18.31 -15.22 -34.80
C GLN A 9 -18.30 -13.75 -34.32
N SER A 10 -18.82 -12.82 -35.13
CA SER A 10 -18.91 -11.40 -34.73
C SER A 10 -19.86 -11.20 -33.55
N SER A 11 -20.97 -11.94 -33.48
CA SER A 11 -21.91 -11.92 -32.34
C SER A 11 -21.26 -12.47 -31.07
N PHE A 12 -20.55 -13.58 -31.15
CA PHE A 12 -19.80 -14.14 -30.01
C PHE A 12 -18.70 -13.19 -29.51
N THR A 13 -17.95 -12.58 -30.42
CA THR A 13 -16.92 -11.60 -30.05
C THR A 13 -17.52 -10.38 -29.37
N LYS A 14 -18.65 -9.86 -29.87
CA LYS A 14 -19.34 -8.72 -29.28
C LYS A 14 -19.85 -9.04 -27.87
N LEU A 15 -20.51 -10.18 -27.69
CA LEU A 15 -20.99 -10.63 -26.37
C LEU A 15 -19.86 -10.78 -25.37
N LYS A 16 -18.73 -11.35 -25.76
CA LYS A 16 -17.54 -11.48 -24.92
C LYS A 16 -17.02 -10.11 -24.50
N THR A 17 -16.91 -9.16 -25.43
CA THR A 17 -16.44 -7.80 -25.17
C THR A 17 -17.39 -7.04 -24.22
N GLU A 18 -18.70 -7.18 -24.38
CA GLU A 18 -19.70 -6.57 -23.51
C GLU A 18 -19.65 -7.15 -22.09
N GLN A 19 -19.47 -8.46 -21.95
CA GLN A 19 -19.35 -9.13 -20.65
C GLN A 19 -18.04 -8.74 -19.93
N GLU A 20 -16.95 -8.63 -20.66
CA GLU A 20 -15.68 -8.11 -20.13
C GLU A 20 -15.81 -6.65 -19.66
N ALA A 21 -16.52 -5.81 -20.42
CA ALA A 21 -16.80 -4.43 -20.05
C ALA A 21 -17.65 -4.34 -18.77
N ALA A 22 -18.71 -5.16 -18.65
CA ALA A 22 -19.53 -5.25 -17.46
C ALA A 22 -18.72 -5.69 -16.23
N THR A 23 -17.82 -6.66 -16.42
CA THR A 23 -16.91 -7.12 -15.36
C THR A 23 -15.95 -6.01 -14.92
N ARG A 24 -15.31 -5.30 -15.85
CA ARG A 24 -14.43 -4.17 -15.54
C ARG A 24 -15.19 -3.04 -14.80
N ALA A 25 -16.41 -2.74 -15.22
CA ALA A 25 -17.27 -1.77 -14.55
C ALA A 25 -17.57 -2.18 -13.10
N SER A 26 -17.90 -3.45 -12.87
CA SER A 26 -18.12 -4.02 -11.53
C SER A 26 -16.88 -3.85 -10.63
N PHE A 27 -15.67 -4.14 -11.14
CA PHE A 27 -14.43 -3.92 -10.39
C PHE A 27 -14.19 -2.44 -10.07
N ARG A 28 -14.43 -1.52 -11.02
CA ARG A 28 -14.25 -0.09 -10.78
C ARG A 28 -15.18 0.45 -9.71
N VAL A 29 -16.45 0.04 -9.74
CA VAL A 29 -17.42 0.46 -8.70
C VAL A 29 -17.03 -0.12 -7.34
N ALA A 30 -16.67 -1.40 -7.26
CA ALA A 30 -16.21 -2.03 -6.03
C ALA A 30 -14.98 -1.32 -5.42
N LEU A 31 -14.03 -0.90 -6.27
CA LEU A 31 -12.87 -0.13 -5.84
C LEU A 31 -13.27 1.25 -5.26
N GLU A 32 -14.22 1.94 -5.88
CA GLU A 32 -14.69 3.24 -5.36
C GLU A 32 -15.46 3.10 -4.04
N ILE A 33 -16.25 2.04 -3.87
CA ILE A 33 -16.93 1.70 -2.61
C ILE A 33 -15.88 1.47 -1.51
N ALA A 34 -14.87 0.65 -1.78
CA ALA A 34 -13.81 0.34 -0.84
C ALA A 34 -12.98 1.58 -0.47
N LYS A 35 -12.54 2.39 -1.46
CA LYS A 35 -11.77 3.63 -1.21
C LYS A 35 -12.52 4.64 -0.34
N ARG A 36 -13.84 4.64 -0.38
CA ARG A 36 -14.68 5.57 0.40
C ARG A 36 -15.13 4.97 1.73
N GLY A 37 -14.71 3.75 2.07
CA GLY A 37 -15.14 3.05 3.28
C GLY A 37 -16.65 2.85 3.36
N LYS A 38 -17.33 2.64 2.23
CA LYS A 38 -18.79 2.47 2.17
C LYS A 38 -19.17 1.01 2.30
N PRO A 39 -20.38 0.72 2.84
CA PRO A 39 -20.89 -0.64 2.92
C PRO A 39 -20.97 -1.30 1.54
N PHE A 40 -20.70 -2.60 1.45
CA PHE A 40 -20.76 -3.33 0.19
C PHE A 40 -22.18 -3.40 -0.40
N THR A 41 -23.21 -3.25 0.43
CA THR A 41 -24.62 -3.13 0.02
C THR A 41 -24.90 -1.90 -0.85
N ASP A 42 -24.08 -0.85 -0.76
CA ASP A 42 -24.23 0.35 -1.58
C ASP A 42 -24.07 0.05 -3.07
N GLY A 43 -23.47 -1.10 -3.43
CA GLY A 43 -23.36 -1.55 -4.82
C GLY A 43 -24.72 -1.69 -5.52
N GLU A 44 -25.74 -2.15 -4.79
CA GLU A 44 -27.11 -2.33 -5.34
C GLU A 44 -27.76 -0.98 -5.59
N MET A 45 -27.69 -0.07 -4.63
CA MET A 45 -28.20 1.32 -4.77
C MET A 45 -27.49 2.06 -5.91
N ILE A 46 -26.17 1.94 -6.01
CA ILE A 46 -25.39 2.56 -7.11
C ILE A 46 -25.85 2.01 -8.47
N LYS A 47 -26.12 0.71 -8.56
CA LYS A 47 -26.64 0.10 -9.79
C LYS A 47 -27.99 0.68 -10.20
N GLU A 48 -28.91 0.85 -9.26
CA GLU A 48 -30.22 1.48 -9.51
C GLU A 48 -30.05 2.92 -10.03
N CYS A 49 -29.18 3.70 -9.39
CA CYS A 49 -28.89 5.07 -9.85
C CYS A 49 -28.32 5.10 -11.28
N ILE A 50 -27.40 4.20 -11.61
CA ILE A 50 -26.82 4.12 -12.95
C ILE A 50 -27.89 3.74 -13.99
N ILE A 51 -28.78 2.82 -13.66
CA ILE A 51 -29.87 2.41 -14.56
C ILE A 51 -30.85 3.59 -14.77
N ALA A 52 -31.26 4.29 -13.71
CA ALA A 52 -32.14 5.43 -13.81
C ALA A 52 -31.57 6.53 -14.72
N VAL A 53 -30.28 6.87 -14.55
CA VAL A 53 -29.62 7.83 -15.45
C VAL A 53 -29.58 7.33 -16.89
N ALA A 54 -29.32 6.04 -17.09
CA ALA A 54 -29.22 5.48 -18.42
C ALA A 54 -30.56 5.39 -19.14
N GLU A 55 -31.66 5.20 -18.42
CA GLU A 55 -33.01 5.20 -18.98
C GLU A 55 -33.35 6.56 -19.63
N GLU A 56 -32.85 7.66 -19.08
CA GLU A 56 -33.06 9.01 -19.64
C GLU A 56 -32.02 9.38 -20.72
N MET A 57 -30.76 9.01 -20.53
CA MET A 57 -29.65 9.52 -21.36
C MET A 57 -29.22 8.55 -22.49
N CYS A 58 -29.34 7.25 -22.29
CA CYS A 58 -28.89 6.21 -23.23
C CYS A 58 -29.70 4.92 -23.09
N PRO A 59 -31.00 4.94 -23.39
CA PRO A 59 -31.90 3.80 -23.17
C PRO A 59 -31.47 2.52 -23.88
N GLU A 60 -30.75 2.63 -24.99
CA GLU A 60 -30.21 1.49 -25.72
C GLU A 60 -29.12 0.72 -24.94
N LYS A 61 -28.54 1.31 -23.91
CA LYS A 61 -27.50 0.73 -23.06
C LYS A 61 -28.03 0.07 -21.78
N VAL A 62 -29.27 0.32 -21.41
CA VAL A 62 -29.88 -0.13 -20.15
C VAL A 62 -29.73 -1.65 -19.95
N ASN A 63 -29.99 -2.43 -21.00
CA ASN A 63 -29.87 -3.89 -20.92
C ASN A 63 -28.43 -4.34 -20.66
N LEU A 64 -27.44 -3.67 -21.20
CA LEU A 64 -26.03 -3.93 -20.94
C LEU A 64 -25.67 -3.56 -19.49
N LEU A 65 -26.11 -2.40 -19.01
CA LEU A 65 -25.84 -1.95 -17.63
C LEU A 65 -26.50 -2.87 -16.59
N LYS A 66 -27.67 -3.42 -16.88
CA LYS A 66 -28.32 -4.43 -16.02
C LYS A 66 -27.48 -5.70 -15.84
N THR A 67 -26.57 -6.04 -16.77
CA THR A 67 -25.67 -7.19 -16.65
C THR A 67 -24.51 -6.97 -15.68
N VAL A 68 -24.24 -5.71 -15.30
CA VAL A 68 -23.17 -5.41 -14.35
C VAL A 68 -23.55 -5.91 -12.95
N SER A 69 -22.79 -6.87 -12.43
CA SER A 69 -23.03 -7.46 -11.11
C SER A 69 -22.49 -6.55 -10.01
N MET A 70 -23.37 -6.08 -9.12
CA MET A 70 -23.03 -5.16 -8.02
C MET A 70 -23.71 -5.55 -6.69
N SER A 71 -24.12 -6.81 -6.53
CA SER A 71 -24.63 -7.29 -5.23
C SER A 71 -23.53 -7.19 -4.16
N ALA A 72 -23.90 -7.09 -2.89
CA ALA A 72 -22.97 -6.99 -1.76
C ALA A 72 -21.90 -8.08 -1.80
N ASN A 73 -22.27 -9.34 -2.06
CA ASN A 73 -21.33 -10.45 -2.19
C ASN A 73 -20.40 -10.30 -3.40
N THR A 74 -20.90 -9.72 -4.51
CA THR A 74 -20.04 -9.46 -5.68
C THR A 74 -19.04 -8.36 -5.37
N VAL A 75 -19.47 -7.27 -4.73
CA VAL A 75 -18.59 -6.17 -4.32
C VAL A 75 -17.51 -6.69 -3.38
N ALA A 76 -17.87 -7.45 -2.34
CA ALA A 76 -16.91 -8.05 -1.41
C ALA A 76 -15.83 -8.86 -2.16
N ARG A 77 -16.25 -9.81 -2.99
CA ARG A 77 -15.34 -10.65 -3.78
C ARG A 77 -14.48 -9.86 -4.75
N ARG A 78 -14.98 -8.74 -5.33
CA ARG A 78 -14.18 -7.86 -6.19
C ARG A 78 -13.10 -7.14 -5.39
N VAL A 79 -13.44 -6.67 -4.19
CA VAL A 79 -12.48 -6.03 -3.27
C VAL A 79 -11.40 -7.04 -2.84
N GLU A 80 -11.77 -8.27 -2.48
CA GLU A 80 -10.82 -9.36 -2.18
C GLU A 80 -9.86 -9.62 -3.35
N ASN A 81 -10.39 -9.78 -4.58
CA ASN A 81 -9.54 -9.98 -5.76
C ASN A 81 -8.59 -8.79 -6.04
N ILE A 82 -9.04 -7.55 -5.78
CA ILE A 82 -8.18 -6.37 -5.89
C ILE A 82 -7.07 -6.42 -4.84
N ALA A 83 -7.40 -6.75 -3.59
CA ALA A 83 -6.44 -6.87 -2.50
C ALA A 83 -5.40 -7.97 -2.77
N GLU A 84 -5.83 -9.14 -3.24
CA GLU A 84 -4.94 -10.23 -3.66
C GLU A 84 -4.00 -9.80 -4.80
N ASN A 85 -4.53 -9.07 -5.79
CA ASN A 85 -3.74 -8.57 -6.91
C ASN A 85 -2.68 -7.56 -6.44
N ILE A 86 -3.06 -6.60 -5.57
CA ILE A 86 -2.12 -5.64 -4.97
C ILE A 86 -1.05 -6.38 -4.17
N SER A 87 -1.45 -7.31 -3.31
CA SER A 87 -0.53 -8.12 -2.53
C SER A 87 0.44 -8.93 -3.40
N SER A 88 -0.04 -9.49 -4.52
CA SER A 88 0.83 -10.22 -5.45
C SER A 88 1.82 -9.32 -6.17
N GLN A 89 1.44 -8.09 -6.51
CA GLN A 89 2.34 -7.09 -7.11
C GLN A 89 3.41 -6.62 -6.12
N LEU A 90 3.06 -6.48 -4.84
CA LEU A 90 4.01 -6.10 -3.79
C LEU A 90 5.19 -7.07 -3.70
N PHE A 91 4.94 -8.37 -3.93
CA PHE A 91 5.94 -9.43 -3.87
C PHE A 91 6.25 -10.02 -5.23
N ASP A 92 6.21 -9.19 -6.30
CA ASP A 92 6.32 -9.62 -7.69
C ASP A 92 7.53 -10.52 -7.99
N LYS A 93 7.38 -11.21 -9.09
CA LYS A 93 8.05 -12.33 -9.76
C LYS A 93 9.58 -12.41 -9.70
N ASN A 94 10.26 -11.33 -9.37
CA ASN A 94 11.70 -11.29 -9.11
C ASN A 94 12.01 -11.02 -7.61
N GLY A 95 11.04 -11.20 -6.76
CA GLY A 95 10.82 -10.82 -5.38
C GLY A 95 11.86 -11.18 -4.34
N HIS A 96 13.10 -10.97 -4.61
CA HIS A 96 14.09 -10.88 -3.55
C HIS A 96 13.96 -9.51 -2.88
N VAL A 97 13.13 -9.45 -1.84
CA VAL A 97 13.18 -8.34 -0.89
C VAL A 97 14.55 -8.43 -0.21
N GLU A 98 15.43 -7.53 -0.59
CA GLU A 98 16.82 -7.54 -0.12
C GLU A 98 16.89 -7.10 1.34
N TRP A 99 16.14 -6.05 1.68
CA TRP A 99 15.98 -5.55 3.04
C TRP A 99 14.56 -5.04 3.26
N PHE A 100 14.07 -5.28 4.48
CA PHE A 100 12.77 -4.75 4.87
C PHE A 100 12.73 -4.39 6.34
N SER A 101 11.76 -3.60 6.71
CA SER A 101 11.36 -3.32 8.09
C SER A 101 9.87 -3.63 8.26
N LEU A 102 9.50 -3.95 9.48
CA LEU A 102 8.13 -4.21 9.88
C LEU A 102 7.67 -3.16 10.89
N ALA A 103 6.43 -2.73 10.78
CA ALA A 103 5.76 -1.99 11.82
C ALA A 103 4.51 -2.77 12.25
N LEU A 104 4.39 -3.00 13.55
CA LEU A 104 3.27 -3.71 14.16
C LEU A 104 2.45 -2.73 14.99
N ASP A 105 1.15 -2.82 14.83
CA ASP A 105 0.18 -2.10 15.64
C ASP A 105 -0.92 -3.08 16.08
N GLU A 106 -1.39 -2.94 17.32
CA GLU A 106 -2.46 -3.74 17.88
C GLU A 106 -3.66 -2.84 18.15
N SER A 107 -4.80 -3.21 17.62
CA SER A 107 -6.06 -2.51 17.82
C SER A 107 -7.13 -3.52 18.23
N THR A 108 -8.13 -3.08 18.97
CA THR A 108 -9.28 -3.91 19.31
C THR A 108 -10.48 -3.48 18.48
N ASP A 109 -11.12 -4.43 17.83
CA ASP A 109 -12.32 -4.15 17.04
C ASP A 109 -13.57 -3.99 17.92
N VAL A 110 -14.70 -3.65 17.31
CA VAL A 110 -15.99 -3.44 18.01
C VAL A 110 -16.55 -4.72 18.66
N SER A 111 -16.00 -5.88 18.33
CA SER A 111 -16.38 -7.19 18.89
C SER A 111 -15.39 -7.64 20.01
N ASP A 112 -14.56 -6.74 20.50
CA ASP A 112 -13.53 -6.99 21.52
C ASP A 112 -12.50 -8.07 21.07
N THR A 113 -12.24 -8.12 19.76
CA THR A 113 -11.23 -9.01 19.17
C THR A 113 -9.99 -8.20 18.85
N ALA A 114 -8.84 -8.64 19.36
CA ALA A 114 -7.55 -8.00 19.05
C ALA A 114 -7.18 -8.22 17.58
N GLN A 115 -6.92 -7.14 16.87
CA GLN A 115 -6.47 -7.11 15.48
C GLN A 115 -5.01 -6.65 15.46
N VAL A 116 -4.14 -7.43 14.86
CA VAL A 116 -2.75 -7.04 14.64
C VAL A 116 -2.60 -6.61 13.17
N LEU A 117 -2.15 -5.38 12.98
CA LEU A 117 -1.80 -4.84 11.68
C LEU A 117 -0.29 -4.95 11.49
N LEU A 118 0.10 -5.50 10.38
CA LEU A 118 1.49 -5.69 10.01
C LEU A 118 1.79 -4.91 8.74
N TYR A 119 2.59 -3.86 8.87
CA TYR A 119 3.06 -3.06 7.75
C TYR A 119 4.49 -3.45 7.38
N ILE A 120 4.78 -3.41 6.09
CA ILE A 120 6.12 -3.61 5.55
C ILE A 120 6.61 -2.35 4.85
N ARG A 121 7.86 -2.01 5.12
CA ARG A 121 8.64 -1.08 4.30
C ARG A 121 9.79 -1.86 3.69
N ARG A 122 9.83 -1.99 2.38
CA ARG A 122 10.90 -2.67 1.66
C ARG A 122 11.65 -1.69 0.77
N VAL A 123 12.92 -2.00 0.56
CA VAL A 123 13.78 -1.28 -0.38
C VAL A 123 14.23 -2.28 -1.43
N ASP A 124 14.08 -1.95 -2.68
CA ASP A 124 14.56 -2.76 -3.79
C ASP A 124 16.00 -2.41 -4.19
N LYS A 125 16.54 -3.10 -5.21
CA LYS A 125 17.90 -2.87 -5.72
C LYS A 125 18.12 -1.51 -6.35
N SER A 126 17.04 -0.83 -6.74
CA SER A 126 17.06 0.53 -7.28
C SER A 126 16.99 1.59 -6.17
N TYR A 127 16.95 1.17 -4.90
CA TYR A 127 16.71 2.01 -3.73
C TYR A 127 15.31 2.64 -3.70
N GLU A 128 14.36 2.11 -4.48
CA GLU A 128 12.96 2.51 -4.36
C GLU A 128 12.35 1.95 -3.08
N VAL A 129 11.63 2.80 -2.36
CA VAL A 129 10.96 2.47 -1.10
C VAL A 129 9.50 2.18 -1.38
N HIS A 130 9.04 1.02 -0.93
CA HIS A 130 7.65 0.60 -1.01
C HIS A 130 7.12 0.36 0.39
N GLU A 131 6.01 1.01 0.73
CA GLU A 131 5.33 0.87 2.04
C GLU A 131 3.90 0.41 1.80
N GLU A 132 3.52 -0.70 2.43
CA GLU A 132 2.19 -1.28 2.28
C GLU A 132 1.75 -2.02 3.53
N LEU A 133 0.45 -2.23 3.66
CA LEU A 133 -0.10 -3.19 4.60
C LEU A 133 0.27 -4.59 4.12
N LEU A 134 1.08 -5.29 4.92
CA LEU A 134 1.52 -6.64 4.62
C LEU A 134 0.44 -7.66 4.92
N ASP A 135 -0.16 -7.54 6.11
CA ASP A 135 -1.20 -8.44 6.61
C ASP A 135 -1.98 -7.82 7.77
N MET A 136 -3.16 -8.36 8.01
CA MET A 136 -3.96 -8.08 9.20
C MET A 136 -4.59 -9.37 9.66
N TYR A 137 -4.42 -9.71 10.95
CA TYR A 137 -4.96 -10.94 11.51
C TYR A 137 -5.53 -10.72 12.91
N SER A 138 -6.57 -11.51 13.21
CA SER A 138 -7.23 -11.48 14.52
C SER A 138 -6.58 -12.44 15.49
N ILE A 139 -6.45 -12.02 16.74
CA ILE A 139 -6.02 -12.89 17.84
C ILE A 139 -7.21 -13.09 18.76
N HIS A 140 -7.60 -14.35 18.94
CA HIS A 140 -8.67 -14.73 19.86
C HIS A 140 -8.10 -15.18 21.20
N GLY A 141 -8.57 -14.59 22.29
CA GLY A 141 -8.13 -14.92 23.63
C GLY A 141 -7.04 -13.97 24.15
N THR A 142 -5.91 -14.51 24.62
CA THR A 142 -4.83 -13.69 25.17
C THR A 142 -3.88 -13.19 24.10
N THR A 143 -3.59 -11.89 24.12
CA THR A 143 -2.64 -11.26 23.19
C THR A 143 -1.24 -11.27 23.81
N THR A 144 -0.55 -12.40 23.76
CA THR A 144 0.84 -12.47 24.21
C THR A 144 1.80 -12.20 23.05
N GLY A 145 3.03 -11.78 23.35
CA GLY A 145 4.06 -11.59 22.31
C GLY A 145 4.31 -12.87 21.47
N ARG A 146 4.05 -14.06 22.02
CA ARG A 146 4.14 -15.33 21.29
C ARG A 146 2.98 -15.51 20.31
N ASP A 147 1.77 -15.10 20.68
CA ASP A 147 0.61 -15.18 19.79
C ASP A 147 0.77 -14.22 18.61
N ILE A 148 1.27 -13.02 18.88
CA ILE A 148 1.62 -12.04 17.84
C ILE A 148 2.73 -12.61 16.93
N LEU A 149 3.82 -13.15 17.49
CA LEU A 149 4.91 -13.73 16.71
C LEU A 149 4.39 -14.81 15.76
N LYS A 150 3.51 -15.71 16.22
CA LYS A 150 2.94 -16.79 15.40
C LYS A 150 2.26 -16.23 14.13
N GLY A 151 1.50 -15.15 14.24
CA GLY A 151 0.90 -14.48 13.08
C GLY A 151 1.97 -13.88 12.16
N VAL A 152 2.98 -13.20 12.72
CA VAL A 152 4.09 -12.66 11.94
C VAL A 152 4.85 -13.76 11.20
N GLU A 153 5.13 -14.90 11.86
CA GLU A 153 5.80 -16.07 11.24
C GLU A 153 5.00 -16.64 10.07
N MET A 154 3.66 -16.75 10.24
CA MET A 154 2.78 -17.22 9.17
C MET A 154 2.86 -16.28 7.96
N THR A 155 2.78 -14.98 8.19
CA THR A 155 2.87 -13.97 7.13
C THR A 155 4.23 -13.96 6.44
N ILE A 156 5.34 -14.00 7.18
CA ILE A 156 6.71 -14.06 6.65
C ILE A 156 6.86 -15.29 5.73
N ASN A 157 6.37 -16.46 6.18
CA ASN A 157 6.44 -17.70 5.40
C ASN A 157 5.56 -17.66 4.15
N GLN A 158 4.32 -17.17 4.25
CA GLN A 158 3.39 -17.06 3.12
C GLN A 158 3.91 -16.12 2.03
N LYS A 159 4.60 -15.05 2.43
CA LYS A 159 5.17 -14.05 1.51
C LYS A 159 6.60 -14.38 1.07
N ASN A 160 7.14 -15.55 1.44
CA ASN A 160 8.52 -15.99 1.16
C ASN A 160 9.59 -14.98 1.59
N LEU A 161 9.33 -14.24 2.65
CA LEU A 161 10.31 -13.33 3.25
C LEU A 161 11.33 -14.12 4.07
N ARG A 162 12.53 -13.59 4.20
CA ARG A 162 13.61 -14.19 5.00
C ARG A 162 13.88 -13.32 6.22
N TRP A 163 13.86 -13.94 7.40
CA TRP A 163 14.12 -13.24 8.66
C TRP A 163 15.44 -12.48 8.67
N LYS A 164 16.50 -13.03 8.10
CA LYS A 164 17.82 -12.37 8.00
C LYS A 164 17.81 -11.04 7.25
N ASN A 165 16.77 -10.80 6.44
CA ASN A 165 16.60 -9.57 5.65
C ASN A 165 15.84 -8.47 6.42
N LEU A 166 15.27 -8.79 7.59
CA LEU A 166 14.63 -7.81 8.46
C LEU A 166 15.69 -6.93 9.13
N LYS A 167 15.61 -5.62 8.93
CA LYS A 167 16.58 -4.65 9.45
C LYS A 167 16.04 -3.76 10.57
N CYS A 168 14.73 -3.58 10.63
CA CYS A 168 14.10 -2.77 11.65
C CYS A 168 12.71 -3.31 11.99
N ILE A 169 12.32 -3.18 13.26
CA ILE A 169 10.97 -3.44 13.76
C ILE A 169 10.50 -2.25 14.59
N THR A 170 9.31 -1.77 14.29
CA THR A 170 8.65 -0.68 15.01
C THR A 170 7.37 -1.19 15.67
N THR A 171 7.14 -0.85 16.94
CA THR A 171 5.94 -1.23 17.69
C THR A 171 5.44 -0.09 18.55
N ASP A 172 4.24 -0.21 19.10
CA ASP A 172 3.62 0.74 20.03
C ASP A 172 4.24 0.76 21.42
N GLY A 173 5.10 -0.20 21.75
CA GLY A 173 5.77 -0.28 23.05
C GLY A 173 4.97 -0.95 24.17
N GLY A 174 3.80 -1.49 23.89
CA GLY A 174 3.03 -2.30 24.83
C GLY A 174 3.85 -3.45 25.44
N LYS A 175 3.47 -3.99 26.60
CA LYS A 175 4.24 -5.05 27.28
C LYS A 175 4.35 -6.34 26.46
N ASN A 176 3.33 -6.69 25.69
CA ASN A 176 3.29 -7.79 24.73
C ASN A 176 4.21 -7.55 23.54
N MET A 177 4.45 -6.29 23.18
CA MET A 177 5.34 -5.87 22.10
C MET A 177 6.80 -5.75 22.59
N SER A 178 7.05 -4.94 23.62
CA SER A 178 8.40 -4.52 24.06
C SER A 178 9.02 -5.35 25.18
N GLY A 179 8.28 -6.30 25.76
CA GLY A 179 8.77 -7.13 26.87
C GLY A 179 10.13 -7.77 26.61
N LYS A 180 11.09 -7.60 27.53
CA LYS A 180 12.52 -7.90 27.37
C LYS A 180 12.80 -9.33 26.85
N ASP A 181 12.04 -10.33 27.33
CA ASP A 181 12.29 -11.74 27.01
C ASP A 181 11.12 -12.41 26.25
N LYS A 182 9.91 -11.90 26.48
CA LYS A 182 8.65 -12.52 26.00
C LYS A 182 7.85 -11.61 25.07
N GLY A 183 8.27 -10.35 24.89
CA GLY A 183 7.67 -9.45 23.93
C GLY A 183 7.97 -9.86 22.48
N VAL A 184 7.09 -9.51 21.56
CA VAL A 184 7.24 -9.88 20.14
C VAL A 184 8.58 -9.40 19.56
N VAL A 185 9.05 -8.21 19.96
CA VAL A 185 10.34 -7.67 19.50
C VAL A 185 11.52 -8.57 19.86
N ALA A 186 11.55 -9.07 21.11
CA ALA A 186 12.61 -9.97 21.55
C ALA A 186 12.55 -11.33 20.80
N LEU A 187 11.34 -11.83 20.57
CA LEU A 187 11.13 -13.09 19.87
C LEU A 187 11.48 -12.99 18.39
N VAL A 188 11.08 -11.90 17.73
CA VAL A 188 11.45 -11.61 16.33
C VAL A 188 12.96 -11.45 16.19
N SER A 189 13.61 -10.74 17.12
CA SER A 189 15.07 -10.59 17.09
C SER A 189 15.78 -11.95 17.13
N LYS A 190 15.30 -12.88 17.96
CA LYS A 190 15.81 -14.26 18.00
C LYS A 190 15.56 -15.01 16.68
N ALA A 191 14.40 -14.83 16.06
CA ALA A 191 14.10 -15.46 14.78
C ALA A 191 15.06 -14.96 13.68
N VAL A 192 15.37 -13.67 13.67
CA VAL A 192 16.35 -13.06 12.74
C VAL A 192 17.75 -13.64 12.96
N GLU A 193 18.21 -13.70 14.20
CA GLU A 193 19.53 -14.27 14.55
C GLU A 193 19.61 -15.75 14.17
N ASN A 194 18.57 -16.53 14.41
CA ASN A 194 18.48 -17.94 14.04
C ASN A 194 18.53 -18.17 12.51
N ASP A 195 18.03 -17.24 11.69
CA ASP A 195 18.14 -17.29 10.21
C ASP A 195 19.47 -16.69 9.70
N GLY A 196 20.43 -16.38 10.60
CA GLY A 196 21.75 -15.84 10.27
C GLY A 196 21.75 -14.35 9.96
N GLY A 197 20.75 -13.62 10.39
CA GLY A 197 20.68 -12.16 10.29
C GLY A 197 21.34 -11.45 11.47
N SER A 198 21.63 -10.16 11.33
CA SER A 198 22.02 -9.30 12.45
C SER A 198 20.77 -8.85 13.20
N LYS A 199 20.89 -8.64 14.51
CA LYS A 199 19.80 -8.13 15.34
C LYS A 199 19.17 -6.89 14.71
N PRO A 200 17.84 -6.85 14.50
CA PRO A 200 17.17 -5.72 13.88
C PRO A 200 17.20 -4.49 14.80
N LEU A 201 17.20 -3.32 14.20
CA LEU A 201 16.96 -2.07 14.93
C LEU A 201 15.53 -2.09 15.48
N VAL A 202 15.38 -1.70 16.74
CA VAL A 202 14.08 -1.62 17.40
C VAL A 202 13.70 -0.17 17.57
N LEU A 203 12.55 0.20 17.03
CA LEU A 203 11.98 1.53 17.18
C LEU A 203 10.67 1.46 17.95
N HIS A 204 10.47 2.41 18.84
CA HIS A 204 9.20 2.62 19.47
C HIS A 204 8.44 3.70 18.69
N CYS A 205 7.17 3.46 18.38
CA CYS A 205 6.33 4.39 17.64
C CYS A 205 6.28 5.75 18.36
N ILE A 206 6.67 6.80 17.69
CA ILE A 206 6.76 8.15 18.25
C ILE A 206 5.36 8.64 18.71
N ILE A 207 4.31 8.28 17.98
CA ILE A 207 2.93 8.66 18.30
C ILE A 207 2.52 8.05 19.66
N HIS A 208 2.85 6.77 19.89
CA HIS A 208 2.53 6.09 21.15
C HIS A 208 3.46 6.50 22.30
N GLN A 209 4.71 6.88 22.04
CA GLN A 209 5.59 7.44 23.05
C GLN A 209 5.01 8.73 23.67
N HIS A 210 4.38 9.55 22.86
CA HIS A 210 3.80 10.82 23.33
C HIS A 210 2.64 10.61 24.33
N HIS A 211 1.91 9.51 24.22
CA HIS A 211 0.80 9.18 25.13
C HIS A 211 1.24 8.58 26.47
N THR A 212 2.45 8.04 26.57
CA THR A 212 2.93 7.36 27.79
C THR A 212 3.78 8.23 28.69
N THR A 213 4.19 9.40 28.24
CA THR A 213 4.96 10.35 29.04
C THR A 213 4.13 11.63 29.22
N GLU A 214 3.73 11.93 30.47
CA GLU A 214 3.21 13.24 30.88
C GLU A 214 4.27 14.35 30.80
N THR A 215 5.43 14.05 30.20
CA THR A 215 6.47 15.04 29.93
C THR A 215 6.15 15.75 28.63
N GLU A 216 6.07 17.07 28.69
CA GLU A 216 5.99 17.92 27.49
C GLU A 216 7.01 17.43 26.44
N PHE A 217 6.53 17.31 25.19
CA PHE A 217 7.41 16.97 24.09
C PHE A 217 8.60 17.94 24.09
N PRO A 218 9.86 17.46 24.08
CA PRO A 218 11.01 18.32 24.17
C PRO A 218 11.17 19.11 22.87
N ILE A 219 10.36 20.16 22.73
CA ILE A 219 10.26 21.00 21.53
C ILE A 219 11.63 21.56 21.18
N ASP A 220 12.40 22.02 22.16
CA ASP A 220 13.72 22.58 21.95
C ASP A 220 14.70 21.56 21.36
N PHE A 221 14.72 20.33 21.90
CA PHE A 221 15.52 19.23 21.33
C PHE A 221 15.08 18.86 19.91
N ALA A 222 13.76 18.85 19.65
CA ALA A 222 13.25 18.57 18.31
C ALA A 222 13.63 19.68 17.31
N ILE A 223 13.53 20.95 17.74
CA ILE A 223 13.91 22.11 16.93
C ILE A 223 15.43 22.07 16.64
N GLU A 224 16.27 21.81 17.64
CA GLU A 224 17.72 21.68 17.46
C GLU A 224 18.06 20.55 16.51
N THR A 225 17.44 19.36 16.69
CA THR A 225 17.68 18.19 15.85
C THR A 225 17.24 18.42 14.41
N LEU A 226 16.05 18.97 14.19
CA LEU A 226 15.53 19.29 12.86
C LEU A 226 16.34 20.39 12.18
N SER A 227 16.80 21.38 12.96
CA SER A 227 17.67 22.46 12.46
C SER A 227 19.04 21.92 12.05
N ALA A 228 19.64 21.04 12.85
CA ALA A 228 20.88 20.37 12.50
C ALA A 228 20.74 19.46 11.28
N LEU A 229 19.65 18.70 11.19
CA LEU A 229 19.31 17.88 10.02
C LEU A 229 19.14 18.74 8.78
N LYS A 230 18.44 19.87 8.89
CA LYS A 230 18.25 20.81 7.78
C LYS A 230 19.58 21.37 7.30
N ILE A 231 20.44 21.84 8.22
CA ILE A 231 21.77 22.37 7.88
C ILE A 231 22.63 21.30 7.21
N ASN A 232 22.63 20.07 7.74
CA ASN A 232 23.35 18.95 7.12
C ASN A 232 22.80 18.60 5.74
N PHE A 233 21.47 18.64 5.57
CA PHE A 233 20.80 18.40 4.28
C PHE A 233 21.18 19.50 3.29
N ASP A 234 20.99 20.77 3.66
CA ASP A 234 21.31 21.93 2.83
C ASP A 234 22.80 21.94 2.44
N THR A 235 23.70 21.57 3.36
CA THR A 235 25.15 21.48 3.09
C THR A 235 25.49 20.33 2.14
N ARG A 236 24.86 19.16 2.32
CA ARG A 236 25.11 17.97 1.47
C ARG A 236 24.51 18.09 0.07
N PHE A 237 23.45 18.85 -0.05
CA PHE A 237 22.68 18.96 -1.28
C PHE A 237 22.74 20.37 -1.90
N SER A 238 23.67 21.24 -1.41
CA SER A 238 23.90 22.56 -2.00
C SER A 238 24.23 22.51 -3.50
N ASP A 239 24.91 21.44 -3.94
CA ASP A 239 25.20 21.22 -5.36
C ASP A 239 23.93 20.93 -6.18
N PHE A 240 22.88 20.35 -5.56
CA PHE A 240 21.60 20.14 -6.21
C PHE A 240 20.83 21.43 -6.43
N ASP A 241 20.98 22.42 -5.54
CA ASP A 241 20.38 23.74 -5.72
C ASP A 241 21.01 24.45 -6.94
N ALA A 242 22.31 24.25 -7.16
CA ALA A 242 23.01 24.79 -8.33
C ALA A 242 22.50 24.19 -9.66
N ILE A 243 22.00 22.95 -9.65
CA ILE A 243 21.46 22.26 -10.83
C ILE A 243 19.93 22.10 -10.78
N ALA A 244 19.26 22.68 -9.77
CA ALA A 244 17.81 22.55 -9.57
C ALA A 244 17.00 22.97 -10.82
N ASN A 245 17.43 24.04 -11.48
CA ASN A 245 16.81 24.51 -12.74
C ASN A 245 17.00 23.49 -13.87
N GLN A 246 18.13 22.83 -13.97
CA GLN A 246 18.40 21.79 -14.97
C GLN A 246 17.55 20.55 -14.70
N ILE A 247 17.41 20.15 -13.42
CA ILE A 247 16.54 19.04 -13.00
C ILE A 247 15.07 19.36 -13.32
N LYS A 248 14.63 20.60 -13.12
CA LYS A 248 13.28 21.05 -13.44
C LYS A 248 12.98 20.95 -14.94
N ILE A 249 13.96 21.28 -15.79
CA ILE A 249 13.88 21.14 -17.25
C ILE A 249 13.72 19.66 -17.64
N PHE A 250 14.48 18.76 -17.02
CA PHE A 250 14.38 17.32 -17.27
C PHE A 250 13.02 16.74 -16.85
N LYS A 251 12.43 17.26 -15.76
CA LYS A 251 11.13 16.80 -15.27
C LYS A 251 9.95 17.32 -16.11
N ASN A 252 10.06 18.53 -16.66
CA ASN A 252 8.96 19.18 -17.36
C ASN A 252 9.47 20.09 -18.49
N PRO A 253 9.99 19.50 -19.59
CA PRO A 253 10.66 20.27 -20.66
C PRO A 253 9.74 21.25 -21.39
N PHE A 254 8.41 21.06 -21.32
CA PHE A 254 7.44 21.90 -22.01
C PHE A 254 6.88 23.09 -21.18
N ASP A 255 7.16 23.12 -19.88
CA ASP A 255 6.68 24.15 -18.92
C ASP A 255 7.79 25.08 -18.43
N THR A 256 8.96 25.03 -19.06
CA THR A 256 10.14 25.76 -18.59
C THR A 256 10.37 26.99 -19.47
N ASP A 257 10.39 28.16 -18.84
CA ASP A 257 10.69 29.41 -19.52
C ASP A 257 12.12 29.38 -20.09
N ILE A 258 12.26 29.66 -21.38
CA ILE A 258 13.55 29.57 -22.12
C ILE A 258 14.62 30.50 -21.51
N GLU A 259 14.20 31.56 -20.80
CA GLU A 259 15.11 32.47 -20.10
C GLU A 259 15.87 31.85 -18.92
N ILE A 260 15.39 30.73 -18.37
CA ILE A 260 15.98 29.99 -17.23
C ILE A 260 17.05 29.00 -17.70
N LEU A 261 17.13 28.74 -19.00
CA LEU A 261 18.14 27.82 -19.56
C LEU A 261 19.56 28.38 -19.42
N ALA A 262 20.47 27.54 -18.96
CA ALA A 262 21.90 27.87 -18.99
C ALA A 262 22.34 28.21 -20.42
N PRO A 263 23.27 29.15 -20.60
CA PRO A 263 23.68 29.64 -21.93
C PRO A 263 24.08 28.54 -22.89
N GLU A 264 24.65 27.42 -22.36
CA GLU A 264 25.08 26.25 -23.16
C GLU A 264 23.90 25.46 -23.73
N LEU A 265 22.71 25.55 -23.15
CA LEU A 265 21.51 24.86 -23.58
C LEU A 265 20.61 25.74 -24.47
N ARG A 266 20.92 27.05 -24.59
CA ARG A 266 20.17 27.98 -25.45
C ARG A 266 20.63 27.95 -26.89
N ASN A 267 21.85 27.48 -27.15
CA ASN A 267 22.46 27.46 -28.48
C ASN A 267 22.55 26.03 -29.01
N GLY A 268 21.42 25.34 -29.07
CA GLY A 268 21.30 24.10 -29.84
C GLY A 268 21.17 24.38 -31.33
N ASN A 269 22.25 24.82 -31.95
CA ASN A 269 22.45 24.77 -33.40
C ASN A 269 23.95 24.49 -33.63
N ASP A 270 24.22 23.22 -33.86
CA ASP A 270 25.12 22.76 -34.94
C ASP A 270 24.97 21.23 -35.06
#